data_cc636c3ce28732d64c15cb8cfb89f759
#
_entry.id   cc636c3ce28732d64c15cb8cfb89f759
#
_cell.length_a   1.000
_cell.length_b   1.000
_cell.length_c   1.000
_cell.angle_alpha   90.00
_cell.angle_beta   90.00
_cell.angle_gamma   90.00
#
_symmetry.space_group_name_H-M   'P 1'
#
loop_
_entity.id
_entity.type
_entity.pdbx_description
1 polymer ?
#
loop_
_entity_poly.entity_id
_entity_poly.type
_entity_poly.pdbx_seq_one_letter_code
_entity_poly.pdbx_strand_id
1 'polypeptide(L)'
;MLDLESGPVHLSVEEGIGGTSLCLSLTATVLQSNSRVVWLGRSPLNSERAQAILAELNETQLERLFILEFGNNLLARATALKPLINRLTDTDLLVIDDWCPSSGRAPANDLQAVRGLISSAGNTRLILTSKAYESPSGDGNKWKSRGSQLSGVRQVWLLRQEGFRLSLIHISEPTRPY
;
A
#
# COMPACT_ATOMS: atom_id res chain seq x y z
N MET A 1 -0.89 -15.69 -2.28
CA MET A 1 -1.50 -14.65 -1.41
C MET A 1 -0.38 -13.75 -0.90
N LEU A 2 -0.61 -12.45 -0.85
CA LEU A 2 0.37 -11.50 -0.31
C LEU A 2 0.50 -11.73 1.20
N ASP A 3 1.72 -12.02 1.67
CA ASP A 3 1.98 -12.20 3.10
C ASP A 3 2.13 -10.82 3.78
N LEU A 4 1.23 -10.48 4.68
CA LEU A 4 1.25 -9.25 5.49
C LEU A 4 1.62 -9.50 6.95
N GLU A 5 1.76 -10.78 7.35
CA GLU A 5 2.11 -11.15 8.71
C GLU A 5 3.61 -10.95 9.01
N SER A 6 4.44 -11.06 7.96
CA SER A 6 5.91 -10.92 8.09
C SER A 6 6.40 -9.47 8.11
N GLY A 7 5.51 -8.50 8.30
CA GLY A 7 5.83 -7.09 8.40
C GLY A 7 5.30 -6.22 7.26
N PRO A 8 5.60 -4.92 7.28
CA PRO A 8 5.13 -3.96 6.29
C PRO A 8 5.55 -4.33 4.86
N VAL A 9 4.64 -4.12 3.91
CA VAL A 9 4.86 -4.39 2.49
C VAL A 9 4.76 -3.12 1.67
N HIS A 10 5.75 -2.86 0.82
CA HIS A 10 5.69 -1.86 -0.23
C HIS A 10 5.44 -2.57 -1.57
N LEU A 11 4.24 -2.42 -2.09
CA LEU A 11 3.82 -2.98 -3.36
C LEU A 11 4.09 -1.97 -4.49
N SER A 12 5.06 -2.26 -5.33
CA SER A 12 5.31 -1.48 -6.54
C SER A 12 4.51 -2.05 -7.70
N VAL A 13 3.66 -1.22 -8.26
CA VAL A 13 2.61 -1.63 -9.20
C VAL A 13 2.87 -1.04 -10.58
N GLU A 14 2.97 -1.90 -11.60
CA GLU A 14 2.95 -1.46 -12.99
C GLU A 14 1.61 -0.79 -13.31
N GLU A 15 1.64 0.27 -14.10
CA GLU A 15 0.44 1.06 -14.40
C GLU A 15 -0.65 0.21 -15.05
N GLY A 16 -1.89 0.38 -14.59
CA GLY A 16 -3.08 -0.23 -15.18
C GLY A 16 -3.34 -1.68 -14.81
N ILE A 17 -2.55 -2.32 -13.94
CA ILE A 17 -2.73 -3.74 -13.61
C ILE A 17 -3.51 -4.01 -12.31
N GLY A 18 -4.06 -2.97 -11.66
CA GLY A 18 -5.04 -3.15 -10.60
C GLY A 18 -4.49 -3.27 -9.19
N GLY A 19 -3.41 -2.55 -8.87
CA GLY A 19 -2.87 -2.51 -7.50
C GLY A 19 -3.89 -2.08 -6.45
N THR A 20 -4.65 -1.02 -6.71
CA THR A 20 -5.75 -0.57 -5.84
C THR A 20 -6.82 -1.65 -5.68
N SER A 21 -7.16 -2.39 -6.75
CA SER A 21 -8.13 -3.50 -6.68
C SER A 21 -7.62 -4.65 -5.82
N LEU A 22 -6.33 -4.97 -5.89
CA LEU A 22 -5.72 -5.96 -5.01
C LEU A 22 -5.82 -5.53 -3.54
N CYS A 23 -5.49 -4.28 -3.24
CA CYS A 23 -5.61 -3.74 -1.89
C CYS A 23 -7.06 -3.73 -1.40
N LEU A 24 -8.05 -3.42 -2.27
CA LEU A 24 -9.47 -3.51 -1.93
C LEU A 24 -9.90 -4.95 -1.64
N SER A 25 -9.41 -5.94 -2.38
CA SER A 25 -9.70 -7.35 -2.12
C SER A 25 -9.12 -7.81 -0.78
N LEU A 26 -7.91 -7.36 -0.43
CA LEU A 26 -7.34 -7.59 0.90
C LEU A 26 -8.16 -6.90 2.00
N THR A 27 -8.61 -5.68 1.75
CA THR A 27 -9.51 -4.93 2.63
C THR A 27 -10.79 -5.72 2.91
N ALA A 28 -11.44 -6.25 1.86
CA ALA A 28 -12.64 -7.08 2.01
C ALA A 28 -12.39 -8.29 2.89
N THR A 29 -11.28 -9.01 2.68
CA THR A 29 -10.92 -10.18 3.50
C THR A 29 -10.73 -9.82 4.98
N VAL A 30 -10.07 -8.70 5.28
CA VAL A 30 -9.86 -8.23 6.65
C VAL A 30 -11.18 -7.82 7.31
N LEU A 31 -12.03 -7.11 6.60
CA LEU A 31 -13.35 -6.71 7.09
C LEU A 31 -14.29 -7.91 7.34
N GLN A 32 -14.22 -8.95 6.50
CA GLN A 32 -14.94 -10.22 6.71
C GLN A 32 -14.55 -10.90 8.02
N SER A 33 -13.31 -10.73 8.46
CA SER A 33 -12.81 -11.22 9.76
C SER A 33 -13.17 -10.31 10.94
N ASN A 34 -14.06 -9.33 10.75
CA ASN A 34 -14.47 -8.34 11.74
C ASN A 34 -13.33 -7.45 12.28
N SER A 35 -12.24 -7.34 11.55
CA SER A 35 -11.14 -6.42 11.83
C SER A 35 -11.37 -5.06 11.18
N ARG A 36 -10.59 -4.06 11.54
CA ARG A 36 -10.70 -2.70 11.02
C ARG A 36 -9.72 -2.47 9.89
N VAL A 37 -10.10 -1.58 8.98
CA VAL A 37 -9.21 -1.12 7.91
C VAL A 37 -9.18 0.40 7.89
N VAL A 38 -7.99 0.97 7.88
CA VAL A 38 -7.75 2.38 7.61
C VAL A 38 -7.12 2.48 6.23
N TRP A 39 -7.79 3.20 5.34
CA TRP A 39 -7.36 3.44 3.96
C TRP A 39 -6.99 4.90 3.77
N LEU A 40 -5.74 5.15 3.45
CA LEU A 40 -5.22 6.45 3.04
C LEU A 40 -4.95 6.39 1.54
N GLY A 41 -5.74 7.07 0.73
CA GLY A 41 -5.55 7.14 -0.72
C GLY A 41 -5.09 8.52 -1.17
N ARG A 42 -4.18 8.57 -2.14
CA ARG A 42 -3.84 9.85 -2.78
C ARG A 42 -5.01 10.43 -3.52
N SER A 43 -5.78 9.61 -4.19
CA SER A 43 -6.96 9.97 -4.97
C SER A 43 -8.21 9.26 -4.44
N PRO A 44 -9.41 9.76 -4.73
CA PRO A 44 -10.65 9.06 -4.41
C PRO A 44 -10.67 7.66 -5.01
N LEU A 45 -11.21 6.71 -4.27
CA LEU A 45 -11.48 5.38 -4.82
C LEU A 45 -12.54 5.46 -5.93
N ASN A 46 -12.33 4.69 -6.99
CA ASN A 46 -13.37 4.49 -7.99
C ASN A 46 -14.57 3.78 -7.34
N SER A 47 -15.71 4.47 -7.27
CA SER A 47 -16.89 4.01 -6.54
C SER A 47 -17.49 2.72 -7.08
N GLU A 48 -17.56 2.56 -8.40
CA GLU A 48 -18.11 1.35 -9.05
C GLU A 48 -17.23 0.13 -8.73
N ARG A 49 -15.91 0.29 -8.82
CA ARG A 49 -14.95 -0.78 -8.51
C ARG A 49 -14.97 -1.13 -7.02
N ALA A 50 -15.00 -0.13 -6.15
CA ALA A 50 -15.07 -0.35 -4.71
C ALA A 50 -16.37 -1.07 -4.34
N GLN A 51 -17.52 -0.64 -4.86
CA GLN A 51 -18.80 -1.30 -4.66
C GLN A 51 -18.77 -2.75 -5.14
N ALA A 52 -18.21 -3.02 -6.32
CA ALA A 52 -18.16 -4.39 -6.86
C ALA A 52 -17.31 -5.32 -5.98
N ILE A 53 -16.16 -4.85 -5.48
CA ILE A 53 -15.25 -5.67 -4.65
C ILE A 53 -15.78 -5.85 -3.24
N LEU A 54 -16.46 -4.84 -2.67
CA LEU A 54 -16.96 -4.84 -1.30
C LEU A 54 -18.44 -5.28 -1.21
N ALA A 55 -19.06 -5.71 -2.31
CA ALA A 55 -20.49 -6.00 -2.42
C ALA A 55 -21.01 -7.07 -1.44
N GLU A 56 -20.16 -8.01 -1.04
CA GLU A 56 -20.52 -9.10 -0.13
C GLU A 56 -20.45 -8.72 1.37
N LEU A 57 -19.93 -7.53 1.67
CA LEU A 57 -19.83 -7.05 3.04
C LEU A 57 -21.16 -6.48 3.52
N ASN A 58 -21.52 -6.79 4.75
CA ASN A 58 -22.66 -6.19 5.42
C ASN A 58 -22.33 -4.80 6.01
N GLU A 59 -23.35 -4.09 6.45
CA GLU A 59 -23.22 -2.73 7.00
C GLU A 59 -22.26 -2.68 8.20
N THR A 60 -22.37 -3.63 9.14
CA THR A 60 -21.50 -3.70 10.33
C THR A 60 -20.02 -3.90 9.96
N GLN A 61 -19.73 -4.64 8.89
CA GLN A 61 -18.37 -4.81 8.38
C GLN A 61 -17.87 -3.53 7.70
N LEU A 62 -18.74 -2.86 6.92
CA LEU A 62 -18.39 -1.62 6.25
C LEU A 62 -18.14 -0.46 7.22
N GLU A 63 -18.83 -0.41 8.37
CA GLU A 63 -18.58 0.56 9.44
C GLU A 63 -17.17 0.49 10.04
N ARG A 64 -16.43 -0.60 9.77
CA ARG A 64 -15.04 -0.79 10.20
C ARG A 64 -14.01 -0.33 9.17
N LEU A 65 -14.47 0.21 8.04
CA LEU A 65 -13.63 0.76 6.98
C LEU A 65 -13.59 2.29 7.07
N PHE A 66 -12.39 2.82 7.33
CA PHE A 66 -12.13 4.25 7.41
C PHE A 66 -11.33 4.67 6.17
N ILE A 67 -11.95 5.43 5.28
CA ILE A 67 -11.32 5.89 4.03
C ILE A 67 -11.06 7.39 4.14
N LEU A 68 -9.82 7.79 3.89
CA LEU A 68 -9.41 9.19 3.83
C LEU A 68 -8.58 9.44 2.59
N GLU A 69 -8.87 10.55 1.94
CA GLU A 69 -8.06 11.07 0.84
C GLU A 69 -7.02 12.06 1.38
N PHE A 70 -5.78 11.95 0.90
CA PHE A 70 -4.72 12.89 1.31
C PHE A 70 -4.25 13.81 0.18
N GLY A 71 -4.46 13.49 -1.10
CA GLY A 71 -4.01 14.31 -2.22
C GLY A 71 -2.52 14.59 -2.15
N ASN A 72 -2.16 15.85 -1.93
CA ASN A 72 -0.78 16.30 -1.74
C ASN A 72 -0.43 16.60 -0.27
N ASN A 73 -1.24 16.15 0.68
CA ASN A 73 -1.15 16.52 2.10
C ASN A 73 -1.03 15.31 3.03
N LEU A 74 -0.22 14.33 2.62
CA LEU A 74 -0.06 13.07 3.37
C LEU A 74 0.41 13.31 4.80
N LEU A 75 1.36 14.23 5.03
CA LEU A 75 1.89 14.51 6.37
C LEU A 75 0.81 15.02 7.33
N ALA A 76 -0.03 15.96 6.89
CA ALA A 76 -1.11 16.49 7.73
C ALA A 76 -2.16 15.40 8.04
N ARG A 77 -2.53 14.58 7.04
CA ARG A 77 -3.48 13.49 7.23
C ARG A 77 -2.92 12.39 8.15
N ALA A 78 -1.66 12.01 7.97
CA ALA A 78 -0.98 11.05 8.83
C ALA A 78 -0.94 11.53 10.30
N THR A 79 -0.63 12.81 10.50
CA THR A 79 -0.60 13.41 11.84
C THR A 79 -1.99 13.37 12.50
N ALA A 80 -3.04 13.74 11.76
CA ALA A 80 -4.42 13.72 12.25
C ALA A 80 -4.91 12.30 12.59
N LEU A 81 -4.45 11.28 11.85
CA LEU A 81 -4.86 9.90 12.04
C LEU A 81 -4.04 9.12 13.08
N LYS A 82 -2.94 9.68 13.56
CA LYS A 82 -2.07 9.00 14.52
C LYS A 82 -2.81 8.40 15.72
N PRO A 83 -3.79 9.09 16.38
CA PRO A 83 -4.55 8.50 17.47
C PRO A 83 -5.37 7.27 17.07
N LEU A 84 -5.92 7.26 15.86
CA LEU A 84 -6.64 6.09 15.32
C LEU A 84 -5.68 4.94 15.04
N ILE A 85 -4.57 5.22 14.35
CA ILE A 85 -3.57 4.22 13.96
C ILE A 85 -2.96 3.55 15.19
N ASN A 86 -2.69 4.30 16.25
CA ASN A 86 -2.17 3.75 17.51
C ASN A 86 -3.15 2.79 18.23
N ARG A 87 -4.41 2.74 17.82
CA ARG A 87 -5.44 1.82 18.35
C ARG A 87 -5.67 0.60 17.46
N LEU A 88 -5.01 0.53 16.33
CA LEU A 88 -5.05 -0.65 15.46
C LEU A 88 -4.27 -1.79 16.12
N THR A 89 -4.71 -3.00 15.83
CA THR A 89 -4.10 -4.25 16.31
C THR A 89 -3.43 -5.01 15.17
N ASP A 90 -2.80 -6.12 15.47
CA ASP A 90 -2.16 -7.01 14.50
C ASP A 90 -3.14 -7.67 13.50
N THR A 91 -4.44 -7.73 13.84
CA THR A 91 -5.49 -8.22 12.93
C THR A 91 -6.04 -7.15 12.01
N ASP A 92 -5.82 -5.86 12.32
CA ASP A 92 -6.26 -4.73 11.52
C ASP A 92 -5.33 -4.49 10.31
N LEU A 93 -5.76 -3.65 9.38
CA LEU A 93 -4.99 -3.30 8.19
C LEU A 93 -4.90 -1.79 7.99
N LEU A 94 -3.70 -1.31 7.73
CA LEU A 94 -3.43 0.04 7.24
C LEU A 94 -3.02 -0.03 5.78
N VAL A 95 -3.76 0.63 4.90
CA VAL A 95 -3.44 0.78 3.48
C VAL A 95 -3.04 2.22 3.20
N ILE A 96 -1.92 2.42 2.52
CA ILE A 96 -1.50 3.74 2.01
C ILE A 96 -1.36 3.62 0.50
N ASP A 97 -2.41 4.00 -0.21
CA ASP A 97 -2.51 3.80 -1.65
C ASP A 97 -1.93 4.99 -2.43
N ASP A 98 -1.00 4.69 -3.33
CA ASP A 98 -0.28 5.65 -4.17
C ASP A 98 0.46 6.73 -3.35
N TRP A 99 1.20 6.29 -2.32
CA TRP A 99 1.84 7.20 -1.37
C TRP A 99 2.87 8.14 -2.00
N CYS A 100 3.51 7.71 -3.08
CA CYS A 100 4.52 8.48 -3.80
C CYS A 100 3.93 9.06 -5.10
N PRO A 101 4.22 10.31 -5.46
CA PRO A 101 3.77 10.86 -6.73
C PRO A 101 4.19 10.02 -7.93
N SER A 102 3.38 10.01 -8.98
CA SER A 102 3.63 9.24 -10.20
C SER A 102 4.83 9.73 -11.01
N SER A 103 5.32 10.94 -10.75
CA SER A 103 6.47 11.55 -11.40
C SER A 103 7.36 12.28 -10.39
N GLY A 104 8.64 12.41 -10.69
CA GLY A 104 9.59 13.06 -9.80
C GLY A 104 10.03 12.18 -8.62
N ARG A 105 10.70 12.80 -7.66
CA ARG A 105 11.12 12.16 -6.40
C ARG A 105 9.99 12.27 -5.36
N ALA A 106 9.98 11.34 -4.41
CA ALA A 106 9.10 11.45 -3.26
C ALA A 106 9.42 12.74 -2.47
N PRO A 107 8.43 13.59 -2.19
CA PRO A 107 8.63 14.76 -1.35
C PRO A 107 9.13 14.36 0.04
N ALA A 108 9.98 15.20 0.65
CA ALA A 108 10.51 14.93 2.00
C ALA A 108 9.39 14.78 3.03
N ASN A 109 8.32 15.56 2.92
CA ASN A 109 7.15 15.47 3.79
C ASN A 109 6.40 14.15 3.64
N ASP A 110 6.27 13.62 2.42
CA ASP A 110 5.63 12.32 2.18
C ASP A 110 6.48 11.19 2.76
N LEU A 111 7.80 11.23 2.59
CA LEU A 111 8.72 10.29 3.22
C LEU A 111 8.65 10.33 4.75
N GLN A 112 8.61 11.52 5.34
CA GLN A 112 8.44 11.70 6.77
C GLN A 112 7.12 11.12 7.26
N ALA A 113 6.02 11.40 6.55
CA ALA A 113 4.70 10.89 6.86
C ALA A 113 4.67 9.35 6.84
N VAL A 114 5.18 8.74 5.78
CA VAL A 114 5.21 7.28 5.62
C VAL A 114 6.03 6.62 6.72
N ARG A 115 7.24 7.14 7.02
CA ARG A 115 8.05 6.64 8.13
C ARG A 115 7.34 6.74 9.47
N GLY A 116 6.64 7.85 9.71
CA GLY A 116 5.83 8.04 10.91
C GLY A 116 4.64 7.08 11.00
N LEU A 117 3.98 6.80 9.89
CA LEU A 117 2.88 5.82 9.79
C LEU A 117 3.39 4.39 10.07
N ILE A 118 4.51 3.99 9.46
CA ILE A 118 5.13 2.69 9.68
C ILE A 118 5.47 2.51 11.17
N SER A 119 6.10 3.52 11.78
CA SER A 119 6.44 3.49 13.20
C SER A 119 5.21 3.43 14.11
N SER A 120 4.14 4.17 13.78
CA SER A 120 2.90 4.22 14.57
C SER A 120 2.06 2.96 14.41
N ALA A 121 2.14 2.29 13.26
CA ALA A 121 1.39 1.06 12.98
C ALA A 121 1.85 -0.11 13.86
N GLY A 122 3.11 -0.12 14.30
CA GLY A 122 3.65 -1.20 15.12
C GLY A 122 3.49 -2.57 14.46
N ASN A 123 2.71 -3.45 15.08
CA ASN A 123 2.43 -4.80 14.55
C ASN A 123 1.20 -4.86 13.62
N THR A 124 0.53 -3.74 13.37
CA THR A 124 -0.59 -3.70 12.42
C THR A 124 -0.12 -4.09 11.02
N ARG A 125 -0.90 -4.90 10.32
CA ARG A 125 -0.63 -5.20 8.91
C ARG A 125 -0.62 -3.91 8.12
N LEU A 126 0.42 -3.69 7.34
CA LEU A 126 0.60 -2.46 6.57
C LEU A 126 1.00 -2.77 5.14
N ILE A 127 0.28 -2.16 4.20
CA ILE A 127 0.60 -2.17 2.79
C ILE A 127 0.67 -0.74 2.25
N LEU A 128 1.77 -0.45 1.57
CA LEU A 128 1.96 0.79 0.83
C LEU A 128 1.95 0.45 -0.65
N THR A 129 1.32 1.27 -1.47
CA THR A 129 1.45 1.14 -2.92
C THR A 129 2.15 2.34 -3.54
N SER A 130 2.92 2.10 -4.58
CA SER A 130 3.44 3.13 -5.47
C SER A 130 3.59 2.58 -6.89
N LYS A 131 3.83 3.46 -7.85
CA LYS A 131 4.02 3.02 -9.24
C LYS A 131 5.40 2.41 -9.45
N ALA A 132 5.43 1.31 -10.20
CA ALA A 132 6.62 0.78 -10.82
C ALA A 132 6.80 1.39 -12.22
N TYR A 133 8.04 1.58 -12.64
CA TYR A 133 8.37 2.07 -13.97
C TYR A 133 9.60 1.37 -14.53
N GLU A 134 9.68 1.27 -15.86
CA GLU A 134 10.86 0.73 -16.52
C GLU A 134 12.02 1.74 -16.47
N SER A 135 13.19 1.26 -16.08
CA SER A 135 14.40 2.08 -16.06
C SER A 135 15.02 2.10 -17.46
N PRO A 136 15.30 3.28 -18.05
CA PRO A 136 15.99 3.38 -19.31
C PRO A 136 17.50 3.06 -19.22
N SER A 137 18.06 3.04 -18.01
CA SER A 137 19.45 2.65 -17.77
C SER A 137 19.55 1.13 -17.70
N GLY A 138 20.35 0.51 -18.58
CA GLY A 138 20.54 -0.94 -18.67
C GLY A 138 21.26 -1.60 -17.49
N ASP A 139 21.12 -1.08 -16.29
CA ASP A 139 21.77 -1.54 -15.04
C ASP A 139 21.08 -2.78 -14.44
N GLY A 140 20.85 -3.82 -15.20
CA GLY A 140 20.42 -5.13 -14.69
C GLY A 140 19.00 -5.23 -14.12
N ASN A 141 18.44 -4.20 -13.50
CA ASN A 141 17.08 -4.16 -13.00
C ASN A 141 16.18 -3.34 -13.93
N LYS A 142 15.40 -4.03 -14.76
CA LYS A 142 14.46 -3.43 -15.70
C LYS A 142 13.43 -2.52 -14.98
N TRP A 143 12.99 -2.90 -13.79
CA TRP A 143 11.94 -2.21 -13.05
C TRP A 143 12.50 -1.43 -11.86
N LYS A 144 12.00 -0.21 -11.68
CA LYS A 144 12.26 0.64 -10.51
C LYS A 144 10.95 1.05 -9.85
N SER A 145 11.00 1.16 -8.51
CA SER A 145 9.87 1.60 -7.71
C SER A 145 9.95 3.09 -7.41
N ARG A 146 8.80 3.76 -7.46
CA ARG A 146 8.68 5.08 -6.86
C ARG A 146 8.75 4.93 -5.34
N GLY A 147 9.60 5.71 -4.70
CA GLY A 147 9.75 5.68 -3.25
C GLY A 147 10.48 4.46 -2.68
N SER A 148 11.42 3.88 -3.41
CA SER A 148 12.15 2.64 -3.10
C SER A 148 13.00 2.63 -1.82
N GLN A 149 13.09 3.73 -1.07
CA GLN A 149 14.02 3.87 0.07
C GLN A 149 13.34 3.80 1.43
N LEU A 150 12.49 2.81 1.66
CA LEU A 150 11.86 2.57 2.95
C LEU A 150 12.56 1.41 3.66
N SER A 151 13.38 1.74 4.66
CA SER A 151 14.01 0.70 5.50
C SER A 151 12.98 -0.04 6.34
N GLY A 152 13.18 -1.35 6.53
CA GLY A 152 12.28 -2.19 7.33
C GLY A 152 10.95 -2.53 6.63
N VAL A 153 10.84 -2.24 5.34
CA VAL A 153 9.65 -2.53 4.53
C VAL A 153 10.04 -3.50 3.42
N ARG A 154 9.29 -4.58 3.31
CA ARG A 154 9.52 -5.59 2.29
C ARG A 154 8.98 -5.12 0.94
N GLN A 155 9.84 -5.10 -0.07
CA GLN A 155 9.48 -4.71 -1.43
C GLN A 155 8.86 -5.89 -2.17
N VAL A 156 7.68 -5.67 -2.74
CA VAL A 156 6.96 -6.63 -3.61
C VAL A 156 6.58 -5.93 -4.91
N TRP A 157 6.64 -6.66 -6.01
CA TRP A 157 6.33 -6.14 -7.34
C TRP A 157 5.08 -6.79 -7.89
N LEU A 158 4.16 -5.99 -8.40
CA LEU A 158 3.02 -6.43 -9.17
C LEU A 158 3.24 -5.96 -10.61
N LEU A 159 3.62 -6.90 -11.48
CA LEU A 159 4.01 -6.64 -12.85
C LEU A 159 3.18 -7.49 -13.81
N ARG A 160 3.01 -6.99 -15.03
CA ARG A 160 2.42 -7.77 -16.13
C ARG A 160 3.46 -8.76 -16.61
N GLN A 161 3.10 -10.03 -16.61
CA GLN A 161 3.91 -11.07 -17.24
C GLN A 161 3.53 -11.18 -18.71
N GLU A 162 4.52 -11.37 -19.59
CA GLU A 162 4.28 -11.70 -20.99
C GLU A 162 3.41 -12.96 -21.05
N GLY A 163 2.21 -12.86 -21.67
CA GLY A 163 1.24 -13.96 -21.73
C GLY A 163 0.02 -13.85 -20.80
N PHE A 164 -0.42 -12.65 -20.45
CA PHE A 164 -1.69 -12.37 -19.75
C PHE A 164 -1.83 -12.83 -18.28
N ARG A 165 -0.74 -13.14 -17.58
CA ARG A 165 -0.80 -13.47 -16.15
C ARG A 165 -0.19 -12.36 -15.30
N LEU A 166 -0.89 -11.99 -14.21
CA LEU A 166 -0.33 -11.15 -13.16
C LEU A 166 0.70 -11.98 -12.39
N SER A 167 1.90 -11.43 -12.19
CA SER A 167 2.94 -12.05 -11.37
C SER A 167 3.26 -11.18 -10.16
N LEU A 168 3.15 -11.78 -8.98
CA LEU A 168 3.72 -11.21 -7.76
C LEU A 168 5.17 -11.71 -7.65
N ILE A 169 6.13 -10.81 -7.83
CA ILE A 169 7.54 -11.13 -7.70
C ILE A 169 8.04 -10.60 -6.37
N HIS A 170 8.48 -11.50 -5.50
CA HIS A 170 9.21 -11.19 -4.29
C HIS A 170 10.69 -11.00 -4.65
N ILE A 171 11.17 -9.76 -4.55
CA ILE A 171 12.61 -9.48 -4.63
C ILE A 171 13.07 -9.17 -3.21
N SER A 172 13.78 -10.13 -2.59
CA SER A 172 14.56 -9.85 -1.40
C SER A 172 15.75 -9.00 -1.84
N GLU A 173 15.89 -7.78 -1.32
CA GLU A 173 17.14 -7.04 -1.50
C GLU A 173 18.28 -7.87 -0.91
N PRO A 174 19.40 -8.06 -1.66
CA PRO A 174 20.58 -8.67 -1.08
C PRO A 174 21.06 -7.78 0.07
N THR A 175 21.17 -8.35 1.26
CA THR A 175 21.85 -7.73 2.39
C THR A 175 23.22 -7.27 1.91
N ARG A 176 23.47 -5.95 1.90
CA ARG A 176 24.80 -5.43 1.62
C ARG A 176 25.76 -6.01 2.67
N PRO A 177 26.84 -6.71 2.28
CA PRO A 177 27.90 -7.01 3.22
C PRO A 177 28.53 -5.68 3.66
N TYR A 178 28.84 -5.59 4.92
CA TYR A 178 29.48 -4.45 5.59
C TYR A 178 30.82 -4.08 4.92
#